data_dc77cb085dd9c56bf202f0e9ea9902b8
#
_entry.id   dc77cb085dd9c56bf202f0e9ea9902b8
#
_cell.length_a   1.000
_cell.length_b   1.000
_cell.length_c   1.000
_cell.angle_alpha   90.00
_cell.angle_beta   90.00
_cell.angle_gamma   90.00
#
_symmetry.space_group_name_H-M   'P 1'
#
loop_
_entity.id
_entity.type
_entity.pdbx_description
1 polymer ?
#
loop_
_entity_poly.entity_id
_entity_poly.type
_entity_poly.pdbx_seq_one_letter_code
_entity_poly.pdbx_strand_id
1 'polypeptide(L)'
;LYWFFVKVLGPIARHRLGPTASGLNNVPRTGGAIIAANHLAVIDDALIPITCPRMVHFMGKAEYFEGKGLKGKFKKWWFTSVGVFPVDRSGGNKSLGALEHAREIIEDGHLFGIHIEGTRSPDGRMYKGHTGVARL
;
A
#
# COMPACT_ATOMS: atom_id res chain seq x y z
N LEU A 1 -13.26 -5.03 7.26
CA LEU A 1 -13.52 -4.52 5.90
C LEU A 1 -12.50 -5.02 4.89
N TYR A 2 -11.19 -5.02 5.17
CA TYR A 2 -10.13 -5.51 4.28
C TYR A 2 -10.44 -6.91 3.72
N TRP A 3 -10.69 -7.89 4.57
CA TRP A 3 -10.98 -9.26 4.14
C TRP A 3 -12.28 -9.40 3.36
N PHE A 4 -13.30 -8.58 3.65
CA PHE A 4 -14.49 -8.50 2.83
C PHE A 4 -14.13 -8.01 1.42
N PHE A 5 -13.36 -6.93 1.32
CA PHE A 5 -12.89 -6.40 0.04
C PHE A 5 -12.10 -7.45 -0.76
N VAL A 6 -11.13 -8.10 -0.12
CA VAL A 6 -10.29 -9.11 -0.77
C VAL A 6 -11.07 -10.37 -1.15
N LYS A 7 -11.97 -10.86 -0.27
CA LYS A 7 -12.69 -12.13 -0.49
C LYS A 7 -13.95 -12.01 -1.33
N VAL A 8 -14.59 -10.84 -1.38
CA VAL A 8 -15.84 -10.61 -2.14
C VAL A 8 -15.55 -9.87 -3.44
N LEU A 9 -14.91 -8.71 -3.37
CA LEU A 9 -14.59 -7.92 -4.57
C LEU A 9 -13.34 -8.43 -5.30
N GLY A 10 -12.38 -8.99 -4.56
CA GLY A 10 -11.15 -9.53 -5.14
C GLY A 10 -11.37 -10.60 -6.21
N PRO A 11 -12.24 -11.60 -6.04
CA PRO A 11 -12.56 -12.57 -7.10
C PRO A 11 -13.15 -11.93 -8.34
N ILE A 12 -14.04 -10.94 -8.18
CA ILE A 12 -14.63 -10.20 -9.29
C ILE A 12 -13.56 -9.40 -10.04
N ALA A 13 -12.72 -8.68 -9.28
CA ALA A 13 -11.61 -7.92 -9.85
C ALA A 13 -10.60 -8.84 -10.56
N ARG A 14 -10.25 -9.98 -9.96
CA ARG A 14 -9.38 -10.98 -10.59
C ARG A 14 -9.97 -11.54 -11.88
N HIS A 15 -11.26 -11.84 -11.90
CA HIS A 15 -11.93 -12.33 -13.10
C HIS A 15 -11.95 -11.27 -14.22
N ARG A 16 -12.21 -10.00 -13.88
CA ARG A 16 -12.31 -8.90 -14.85
C ARG A 16 -10.97 -8.38 -15.34
N LEU A 17 -9.98 -8.31 -14.46
CA LEU A 17 -8.66 -7.72 -14.76
C LEU A 17 -7.61 -8.75 -15.13
N GLY A 18 -7.85 -10.04 -14.82
CA GLY A 18 -6.95 -11.14 -15.13
C GLY A 18 -5.54 -11.03 -14.55
N PRO A 19 -5.32 -10.48 -13.31
CA PRO A 19 -3.96 -10.40 -12.78
C PRO A 19 -3.41 -11.80 -12.57
N THR A 20 -2.16 -11.99 -12.96
CA THR A 20 -1.41 -13.21 -12.63
C THR A 20 -0.45 -12.93 -11.48
N ALA A 21 -0.36 -13.85 -10.54
CA ALA A 21 0.57 -13.76 -9.42
C ALA A 21 1.36 -15.06 -9.30
N SER A 22 2.69 -14.95 -9.27
CA SER A 22 3.61 -16.08 -9.07
C SER A 22 4.48 -15.82 -7.84
N GLY A 23 5.05 -16.89 -7.27
CA GLY A 23 5.94 -16.76 -6.13
C GLY A 23 5.28 -16.31 -4.81
N LEU A 24 3.96 -16.41 -4.67
CA LEU A 24 3.24 -16.00 -3.45
C LEU A 24 3.73 -16.75 -2.20
N ASN A 25 4.32 -17.93 -2.37
CA ASN A 25 4.93 -18.70 -1.29
C ASN A 25 6.19 -18.04 -0.69
N ASN A 26 6.78 -17.06 -1.39
CA ASN A 26 7.91 -16.27 -0.90
C ASN A 26 7.45 -15.18 0.08
N VAL A 27 6.16 -14.86 0.13
CA VAL A 27 5.62 -13.94 1.13
C VAL A 27 5.60 -14.67 2.47
N PRO A 28 6.32 -14.17 3.50
CA PRO A 28 6.38 -14.85 4.79
C PRO A 28 5.00 -14.94 5.42
N ARG A 29 4.65 -16.10 5.98
CA ARG A 29 3.35 -16.33 6.61
C ARG A 29 3.16 -15.54 7.91
N THR A 30 4.26 -15.24 8.60
CA THR A 30 4.31 -14.50 9.86
C THR A 30 5.50 -13.54 9.84
N GLY A 31 5.51 -12.59 10.78
CA GLY A 31 6.57 -11.57 10.87
C GLY A 31 6.40 -10.44 9.85
N GLY A 32 7.18 -9.39 10.04
CA GLY A 32 7.19 -8.22 9.18
C GLY A 32 7.94 -8.48 7.87
N ALA A 33 7.48 -7.85 6.80
CA ALA A 33 8.20 -7.83 5.53
C ALA A 33 7.79 -6.62 4.67
N ILE A 34 8.63 -6.28 3.71
CA ILE A 34 8.40 -5.19 2.77
C ILE A 34 8.02 -5.77 1.42
N ILE A 35 6.90 -5.29 0.87
CA ILE A 35 6.48 -5.53 -0.51
C ILE A 35 6.88 -4.29 -1.33
N ALA A 36 8.06 -4.35 -1.93
CA ALA A 36 8.56 -3.27 -2.78
C ALA A 36 8.12 -3.50 -4.23
N ALA A 37 7.45 -2.52 -4.80
CA ALA A 37 6.91 -2.60 -6.16
C ALA A 37 7.23 -1.33 -6.97
N ASN A 38 7.29 -1.47 -8.29
CA ASN A 38 7.17 -0.35 -9.21
C ASN A 38 5.72 0.17 -9.22
N HIS A 39 5.47 1.31 -9.86
CA HIS A 39 4.14 1.92 -9.89
C HIS A 39 3.79 2.39 -11.30
N LEU A 40 2.88 1.69 -11.95
CA LEU A 40 2.46 2.00 -13.31
C LEU A 40 1.09 2.70 -13.34
N ALA A 41 0.15 2.25 -12.52
CA ALA A 41 -1.23 2.72 -12.56
C ALA A 41 -1.86 2.77 -11.15
N VAL A 42 -2.95 3.51 -11.02
CA VAL A 42 -3.73 3.57 -9.77
C VAL A 42 -4.22 2.19 -9.32
N ILE A 43 -4.44 1.31 -10.28
CA ILE A 43 -4.93 -0.05 -9.99
C ILE A 43 -3.93 -0.91 -9.23
N ASP A 44 -2.63 -0.58 -9.25
CA ASP A 44 -1.58 -1.32 -8.53
C ASP A 44 -1.87 -1.33 -7.03
N ASP A 45 -2.38 -0.21 -6.50
CA ASP A 45 -2.79 -0.07 -5.09
C ASP A 45 -3.91 -1.05 -4.69
N ALA A 46 -4.67 -1.58 -5.66
CA ALA A 46 -5.71 -2.58 -5.45
C ALA A 46 -5.22 -3.99 -5.79
N LEU A 47 -4.42 -4.15 -6.85
CA LEU A 47 -3.95 -5.47 -7.32
C LEU A 47 -3.04 -6.15 -6.31
N ILE A 48 -2.14 -5.41 -5.67
CA ILE A 48 -1.25 -5.97 -4.64
C ILE A 48 -2.06 -6.55 -3.46
N PRO A 49 -2.99 -5.80 -2.81
CA PRO A 49 -3.79 -6.34 -1.73
C PRO A 49 -4.67 -7.53 -2.11
N ILE A 50 -5.26 -7.56 -3.30
CA ILE A 50 -6.15 -8.67 -3.71
C ILE A 50 -5.39 -9.93 -4.13
N THR A 51 -4.11 -9.83 -4.44
CA THR A 51 -3.27 -10.98 -4.82
C THR A 51 -2.41 -11.47 -3.66
N CYS A 52 -2.03 -10.59 -2.73
CA CYS A 52 -1.20 -10.95 -1.58
C CYS A 52 -1.96 -11.84 -0.58
N PRO A 53 -1.34 -12.91 -0.04
CA PRO A 53 -1.99 -13.82 0.92
C PRO A 53 -2.20 -13.19 2.31
N ARG A 54 -1.58 -12.05 2.59
CA ARG A 54 -1.67 -11.31 3.86
C ARG A 54 -2.05 -9.86 3.61
N MET A 55 -2.60 -9.21 4.65
CA MET A 55 -2.88 -7.79 4.61
C MET A 55 -1.59 -6.99 4.41
N VAL A 56 -1.59 -6.10 3.42
CA VAL A 56 -0.48 -5.19 3.13
C VAL A 56 -0.90 -3.78 3.52
N HIS A 57 -0.08 -3.11 4.33
CA HIS A 57 -0.28 -1.73 4.73
C HIS A 57 0.44 -0.79 3.76
N PHE A 58 -0.22 0.28 3.31
CA PHE A 58 0.33 1.24 2.37
C PHE A 58 0.29 2.66 2.90
N MET A 59 1.22 3.47 2.45
CA MET A 59 1.20 4.92 2.66
C MET A 59 0.24 5.61 1.68
N GLY A 60 -0.77 6.31 2.20
CA GLY A 60 -1.67 7.16 1.42
C GLY A 60 -1.39 8.65 1.63
N LYS A 61 -1.76 9.49 0.67
CA LYS A 61 -1.66 10.94 0.84
C LYS A 61 -2.53 11.42 2.00
N ALA A 62 -2.01 12.31 2.84
CA ALA A 62 -2.73 12.87 4.00
C ALA A 62 -4.09 13.47 3.61
N GLU A 63 -4.18 14.09 2.42
CA GLU A 63 -5.42 14.70 1.92
C GLU A 63 -6.57 13.70 1.76
N TYR A 64 -6.29 12.41 1.66
CA TYR A 64 -7.33 11.37 1.62
C TYR A 64 -8.02 11.20 2.98
N PHE A 65 -7.38 11.66 4.06
CA PHE A 65 -7.84 11.52 5.44
C PHE A 65 -8.37 12.83 6.06
N GLU A 66 -8.20 13.97 5.39
CA GLU A 66 -8.49 15.32 5.90
C GLU A 66 -9.90 15.84 5.51
N GLY A 67 -10.73 15.04 4.90
CA GLY A 67 -12.07 15.48 4.47
C GLY A 67 -12.99 15.86 5.64
N LYS A 68 -13.73 16.97 5.48
CA LYS A 68 -14.73 17.45 6.47
C LYS A 68 -16.08 16.75 6.28
N GLY A 69 -16.89 16.69 7.35
CA GLY A 69 -18.24 16.16 7.36
C GLY A 69 -18.29 14.61 7.21
N LEU A 70 -19.48 14.09 6.94
CA LEU A 70 -19.75 12.66 6.84
C LEU A 70 -18.96 11.99 5.71
N LYS A 71 -18.81 12.64 4.56
CA LYS A 71 -18.05 12.15 3.43
C LYS A 71 -16.55 11.99 3.77
N GLY A 72 -15.97 12.95 4.49
CA GLY A 72 -14.59 12.89 4.94
C GLY A 72 -14.36 11.77 5.97
N LYS A 73 -15.29 11.64 6.95
CA LYS A 73 -15.25 10.54 7.93
C LYS A 73 -15.34 9.16 7.27
N PHE A 74 -16.26 9.00 6.30
CA PHE A 74 -16.39 7.75 5.53
C PHE A 74 -15.13 7.45 4.74
N LYS A 75 -14.54 8.42 4.05
CA LYS A 75 -13.31 8.27 3.28
C LYS A 75 -12.13 7.85 4.17
N LYS A 76 -11.96 8.53 5.31
CA LYS A 76 -10.94 8.18 6.30
C LYS A 76 -11.13 6.76 6.81
N TRP A 77 -12.34 6.42 7.25
CA TRP A 77 -12.68 5.07 7.72
C TRP A 77 -12.39 4.02 6.65
N TRP A 78 -12.76 4.28 5.37
CA TRP A 78 -12.50 3.39 4.25
C TRP A 78 -11.01 3.10 4.10
N PHE A 79 -10.19 4.14 3.91
CA PHE A 79 -8.74 3.95 3.70
C PHE A 79 -8.07 3.26 4.89
N THR A 80 -8.39 3.67 6.12
CA THR A 80 -7.86 3.02 7.32
C THR A 80 -8.25 1.54 7.39
N SER A 81 -9.50 1.21 7.04
CA SER A 81 -10.01 -0.17 7.07
C SER A 81 -9.37 -1.09 6.04
N VAL A 82 -8.79 -0.55 4.97
CA VAL A 82 -8.07 -1.33 3.96
C VAL A 82 -6.55 -1.28 4.15
N GLY A 83 -6.07 -0.77 5.29
CA GLY A 83 -4.67 -0.80 5.66
C GLY A 83 -3.85 0.38 5.12
N VAL A 84 -4.51 1.43 4.66
CA VAL A 84 -3.81 2.65 4.23
C VAL A 84 -3.72 3.63 5.39
N PHE A 85 -2.52 4.15 5.65
CA PHE A 85 -2.29 5.18 6.66
C PHE A 85 -1.81 6.50 6.03
N PRO A 86 -2.15 7.66 6.64
CA PRO A 86 -1.82 8.95 6.08
C PRO A 86 -0.34 9.27 6.19
N VAL A 87 0.21 9.84 5.13
CA VAL A 87 1.57 10.37 5.09
C VAL A 87 1.57 11.76 4.48
N ASP A 88 2.17 12.69 5.18
CA ASP A 88 2.47 14.02 4.65
C ASP A 88 3.78 13.95 3.86
N ARG A 89 3.69 14.17 2.56
CA ARG A 89 4.82 14.12 1.62
C ARG A 89 5.48 15.48 1.37
N SER A 90 5.18 16.50 2.18
CA SER A 90 5.71 17.85 1.98
C SER A 90 7.21 18.01 2.30
N GLY A 91 7.90 16.91 2.59
CA GLY A 91 9.36 16.83 2.73
C GLY A 91 9.89 17.03 4.15
N GLY A 92 11.21 16.96 4.31
CA GLY A 92 11.89 17.16 5.58
C GLY A 92 11.56 16.13 6.66
N ASN A 93 11.36 16.57 7.89
CA ASN A 93 11.08 15.70 9.04
C ASN A 93 9.79 14.88 8.91
N LYS A 94 8.86 15.30 8.05
CA LYS A 94 7.60 14.57 7.84
C LYS A 94 7.79 13.27 7.07
N SER A 95 8.76 13.23 6.15
CA SER A 95 9.12 11.97 5.46
C SER A 95 9.81 10.98 6.39
N LEU A 96 10.55 11.46 7.39
CA LEU A 96 11.15 10.62 8.42
C LEU A 96 10.07 9.98 9.32
N GLY A 97 9.07 10.74 9.74
CA GLY A 97 7.94 10.22 10.52
C GLY A 97 7.14 9.15 9.76
N ALA A 98 7.04 9.26 8.43
CA ALA A 98 6.42 8.25 7.59
C ALA A 98 7.21 6.94 7.57
N LEU A 99 8.53 7.01 7.49
CA LEU A 99 9.41 5.83 7.55
C LEU A 99 9.39 5.19 8.94
N GLU A 100 9.37 5.99 10.01
CA GLU A 100 9.28 5.47 11.37
C GLU A 100 7.99 4.68 11.57
N HIS A 101 6.84 5.24 11.14
CA HIS A 101 5.58 4.52 11.22
C HIS A 101 5.56 3.24 10.34
N ALA A 102 6.20 3.26 9.19
CA ALA A 102 6.37 2.07 8.36
C ALA A 102 7.22 1.00 9.07
N ARG A 103 8.26 1.43 9.80
CA ARG A 103 9.09 0.55 10.62
C ARG A 103 8.29 -0.10 11.74
N GLU A 104 7.48 0.68 12.48
CA GLU A 104 6.57 0.15 13.51
C GLU A 104 5.67 -0.95 12.96
N ILE A 105 5.05 -0.73 11.78
CA ILE A 105 4.21 -1.73 11.10
C ILE A 105 4.98 -3.04 10.84
N ILE A 106 6.23 -2.93 10.40
CA ILE A 106 7.08 -4.09 10.11
C ILE A 106 7.49 -4.80 11.42
N GLU A 107 7.88 -4.05 12.44
CA GLU A 107 8.26 -4.58 13.76
C GLU A 107 7.08 -5.28 14.46
N ASP A 108 5.85 -4.79 14.27
CA ASP A 108 4.61 -5.43 14.71
C ASP A 108 4.26 -6.69 13.91
N GLY A 109 5.09 -7.09 12.96
CA GLY A 109 4.91 -8.33 12.21
C GLY A 109 3.97 -8.21 11.02
N HIS A 110 3.69 -7.01 10.53
CA HIS A 110 2.81 -6.77 9.39
C HIS A 110 3.58 -6.60 8.08
N LEU A 111 2.89 -6.75 6.93
CA LEU A 111 3.45 -6.43 5.63
C LEU A 111 3.28 -4.95 5.35
N PHE A 112 4.36 -4.33 4.91
CA PHE A 112 4.38 -2.95 4.46
C PHE A 112 4.63 -2.88 2.95
N GLY A 113 3.72 -2.25 2.21
CA GLY A 113 3.81 -2.04 0.77
C GLY A 113 4.35 -0.65 0.45
N ILE A 114 5.32 -0.60 -0.45
CA ILE A 114 5.89 0.66 -0.91
C ILE A 114 6.15 0.63 -2.42
N HIS A 115 5.71 1.69 -3.09
CA HIS A 115 6.14 1.96 -4.46
C HIS A 115 7.46 2.74 -4.42
N ILE A 116 8.56 2.04 -4.70
CA ILE A 116 9.92 2.57 -4.48
C ILE A 116 10.25 3.79 -5.34
N GLU A 117 9.55 3.99 -6.45
CA GLU A 117 9.70 5.15 -7.33
C GLU A 117 9.05 6.42 -6.75
N GLY A 118 8.19 6.31 -5.74
CA GLY A 118 7.50 7.41 -5.08
C GLY A 118 6.41 8.09 -5.90
N THR A 119 6.33 7.77 -7.19
CA THR A 119 5.32 8.26 -8.13
C THR A 119 5.02 7.22 -9.19
N ARG A 120 3.93 7.39 -9.92
CA ARG A 120 3.59 6.53 -11.06
C ARG A 120 4.50 6.84 -12.25
N SER A 121 4.92 5.79 -12.95
CA SER A 121 5.66 5.93 -14.21
C SER A 121 4.82 6.69 -15.25
N PRO A 122 5.37 7.74 -15.89
CA PRO A 122 4.65 8.50 -16.89
C PRO A 122 4.57 7.79 -18.26
N ASP A 123 5.46 6.84 -18.54
CA ASP A 123 5.64 6.21 -19.84
C ASP A 123 5.70 4.67 -19.78
N GLY A 124 5.40 4.08 -18.62
CA GLY A 124 5.42 2.62 -18.41
C GLY A 124 6.80 2.03 -18.16
N ARG A 125 7.86 2.82 -18.11
CA ARG A 125 9.22 2.36 -17.80
C ARG A 125 9.44 2.35 -16.30
N MET A 126 10.34 1.49 -15.84
CA MET A 126 10.79 1.49 -14.46
C MET A 126 11.83 2.58 -14.24
N TYR A 127 11.63 3.40 -13.22
CA TYR A 127 12.53 4.48 -12.84
C TYR A 127 13.34 4.12 -11.59
N LYS A 128 14.38 4.91 -11.33
CA LYS A 128 15.22 4.72 -10.16
C LYS A 128 14.41 4.87 -8.88
N GLY A 129 14.44 3.85 -8.04
CA GLY A 129 13.82 3.87 -6.72
C GLY A 129 14.53 4.80 -5.72
N HIS A 130 13.76 5.36 -4.81
CA HIS A 130 14.29 6.10 -3.68
C HIS A 130 14.90 5.16 -2.63
N THR A 131 15.93 5.63 -1.95
CA THR A 131 16.67 4.85 -0.94
C THR A 131 15.92 4.70 0.39
N GLY A 132 14.74 5.30 0.54
CA GLY A 132 13.93 5.21 1.76
C GLY A 132 13.62 3.77 2.17
N VAL A 133 13.33 2.89 1.21
CA VAL A 133 13.06 1.47 1.47
C VAL A 133 14.24 0.73 2.08
N ALA A 134 15.48 1.14 1.78
CA ALA A 134 16.70 0.52 2.31
C ALA A 134 17.02 0.94 3.76
N ARG A 135 16.22 1.84 4.35
CA ARG A 135 16.33 2.31 5.72
C ARG A 135 15.32 1.66 6.66
N LEU A 136 14.39 0.88 6.11
CA LEU A 136 13.41 0.07 6.82
C LEU A 136 13.94 -1.34 7.09
#